data_d9d8b6a01044e48f14bf7690cb0a424e
#
_entry.id   d9d8b6a01044e48f14bf7690cb0a424e
#
_cell.length_a   1.000
_cell.length_b   1.000
_cell.length_c   1.000
_cell.angle_alpha   90.00
_cell.angle_beta   90.00
_cell.angle_gamma   90.00
#
_symmetry.space_group_name_H-M   'P 1'
#
loop_
_entity.id
_entity.type
_entity.pdbx_description
1 polymer ?
#
loop_
_entity_poly.entity_id
_entity_poly.type
_entity_poly.pdbx_seq_one_letter_code
_entity_poly.pdbx_strand_id
1 'polypeptide(L)'
;MNLETQRFCQSCGMPMGESDEMYGIEADGTTNSDYCKYCYGNGAFLYDVTMEEMMAICIPHMVEQNPGMTVDAARQMMQSYFPHLKRWNPQKDR
;
A
#
# COMPACT_ATOMS: atom_id res chain seq x y z
N MET A 1 -12.68 -15.30 11.92
CA MET A 1 -12.02 -14.45 10.93
C MET A 1 -10.57 -14.83 10.74
N ASN A 2 -10.18 -14.99 9.54
CA ASN A 2 -8.82 -15.43 9.22
C ASN A 2 -8.02 -14.25 8.67
N LEU A 3 -7.02 -13.80 9.42
CA LEU A 3 -6.19 -12.69 9.01
C LEU A 3 -5.37 -13.01 7.77
N GLU A 4 -5.18 -14.28 7.48
CA GLU A 4 -4.39 -14.70 6.33
C GLU A 4 -5.07 -14.41 5.01
N THR A 5 -6.39 -14.22 5.02
CA THR A 5 -7.12 -13.92 3.80
C THR A 5 -7.10 -12.43 3.46
N GLN A 6 -6.67 -11.60 4.40
CA GLN A 6 -6.64 -10.17 4.19
C GLN A 6 -5.23 -9.71 3.86
N ARG A 7 -5.10 -9.01 2.75
CA ARG A 7 -3.81 -8.54 2.27
C ARG A 7 -3.73 -7.03 2.36
N PHE A 8 -2.53 -6.54 2.57
CA PHE A 8 -2.25 -5.11 2.59
C PHE A 8 -1.24 -4.80 1.50
N CYS A 9 -1.46 -3.69 0.81
CA CYS A 9 -0.53 -3.25 -0.23
C CYS A 9 0.84 -2.99 0.38
N GLN A 10 1.86 -3.58 -0.18
CA GLN A 10 3.23 -3.47 0.34
C GLN A 10 3.92 -2.19 -0.14
N SER A 11 3.17 -1.28 -0.71
CA SER A 11 3.65 0.04 -1.10
C SER A 11 2.97 1.15 -0.31
N CYS A 12 1.64 1.09 -0.16
CA CYS A 12 0.89 2.14 0.54
C CYS A 12 0.19 1.67 1.80
N GLY A 13 0.18 0.35 2.07
CA GLY A 13 -0.43 -0.17 3.28
C GLY A 13 -1.94 -0.27 3.24
N MET A 14 -2.57 -0.01 2.09
CA MET A 14 -4.01 -0.06 1.99
C MET A 14 -4.50 -1.50 2.07
N PRO A 15 -5.57 -1.78 2.86
CA PRO A 15 -6.14 -3.12 2.85
C PRO A 15 -6.80 -3.41 1.50
N MET A 16 -6.53 -4.60 0.97
CA MET A 16 -7.02 -4.96 -0.36
C MET A 16 -8.19 -5.92 -0.33
N GLY A 17 -8.61 -6.33 0.87
CA GLY A 17 -9.75 -7.23 1.00
C GLY A 17 -9.40 -8.65 0.64
N GLU A 18 -10.45 -9.46 0.45
CA GLU A 18 -10.27 -10.90 0.22
C GLU A 18 -10.30 -11.26 -1.26
N SER A 19 -10.79 -10.37 -2.12
CA SER A 19 -10.84 -10.63 -3.55
C SER A 19 -9.65 -9.96 -4.24
N ASP A 20 -9.42 -10.32 -5.50
CA ASP A 20 -8.30 -9.77 -6.25
C ASP A 20 -8.65 -8.50 -7.00
N GLU A 21 -9.81 -7.91 -6.70
CA GLU A 21 -10.24 -6.69 -7.41
C GLU A 21 -9.31 -5.52 -7.18
N MET A 22 -8.67 -5.47 -6.00
CA MET A 22 -7.80 -4.37 -5.66
C MET A 22 -6.33 -4.67 -5.92
N TYR A 23 -6.02 -5.86 -6.42
CA TYR A 23 -4.64 -6.25 -6.67
C TYR A 23 -4.08 -5.54 -7.90
N GLY A 24 -2.78 -5.29 -7.88
CA GLY A 24 -2.07 -4.81 -9.06
C GLY A 24 -2.04 -5.87 -10.15
N ILE A 25 -1.64 -5.45 -11.35
CA ILE A 25 -1.66 -6.32 -12.53
C ILE A 25 -0.25 -6.46 -13.07
N GLU A 26 0.18 -7.69 -13.29
CA GLU A 26 1.47 -7.96 -13.93
C GLU A 26 1.39 -7.71 -15.44
N ALA A 27 2.57 -7.69 -16.08
CA ALA A 27 2.61 -7.42 -17.51
C ALA A 27 1.85 -8.48 -18.33
N ASP A 28 1.74 -9.70 -17.80
CA ASP A 28 1.03 -10.78 -18.50
C ASP A 28 -0.45 -10.85 -18.15
N GLY A 29 -0.94 -9.89 -17.35
CA GLY A 29 -2.35 -9.84 -16.99
C GLY A 29 -2.72 -10.56 -15.71
N THR A 30 -1.78 -11.27 -15.08
CA THR A 30 -2.05 -11.90 -13.81
C THR A 30 -2.03 -10.86 -12.70
N THR A 31 -2.61 -11.22 -11.55
CA THR A 31 -2.67 -10.30 -10.43
C THR A 31 -1.44 -10.43 -9.54
N ASN A 32 -1.11 -9.33 -8.86
CA ASN A 32 -0.04 -9.30 -7.87
C ASN A 32 -0.64 -8.98 -6.51
N SER A 33 -0.59 -9.94 -5.59
CA SER A 33 -1.24 -9.79 -4.29
C SER A 33 -0.42 -8.96 -3.30
N ASP A 34 0.77 -8.52 -3.67
CA ASP A 34 1.59 -7.70 -2.79
C ASP A 34 1.30 -6.22 -2.91
N TYR A 35 0.75 -5.78 -4.05
CA TYR A 35 0.53 -4.35 -4.32
C TYR A 35 -0.86 -4.12 -4.86
N CYS A 36 -1.43 -2.97 -4.52
CA CYS A 36 -2.76 -2.63 -4.99
C CYS A 36 -2.71 -2.04 -6.40
N LYS A 37 -3.88 -2.01 -7.05
CA LYS A 37 -3.97 -1.54 -8.43
C LYS A 37 -3.64 -0.05 -8.59
N TYR A 38 -3.64 0.69 -7.50
CA TYR A 38 -3.28 2.11 -7.55
C TYR A 38 -1.78 2.32 -7.46
N CYS A 39 -1.05 1.30 -7.01
CA CYS A 39 0.41 1.40 -6.86
C CYS A 39 1.16 0.64 -7.94
N TYR A 40 0.54 -0.38 -8.52
CA TYR A 40 1.24 -1.32 -9.37
C TYR A 40 0.32 -1.76 -10.53
N GLY A 41 0.81 -1.67 -11.73
CA GLY A 41 0.07 -2.09 -12.90
C GLY A 41 1.01 -2.36 -14.06
N ASN A 42 0.59 -3.27 -14.93
CA ASN A 42 1.34 -3.60 -16.14
C ASN A 42 2.78 -3.99 -15.83
N GLY A 43 2.98 -4.67 -14.68
CA GLY A 43 4.28 -5.20 -14.32
C GLY A 43 5.24 -4.20 -13.69
N ALA A 44 4.76 -3.01 -13.31
CA ALA A 44 5.64 -1.98 -12.75
C ALA A 44 4.89 -1.10 -11.77
N PHE A 45 5.63 -0.45 -10.92
CA PHE A 45 5.05 0.56 -10.03
C PHE A 45 4.56 1.74 -10.86
N LEU A 46 3.39 2.25 -10.50
CA LEU A 46 2.81 3.40 -11.20
C LEU A 46 3.40 4.72 -10.75
N TYR A 47 4.02 4.75 -9.56
CA TYR A 47 4.64 5.94 -9.02
C TYR A 47 6.10 5.64 -8.71
N ASP A 48 6.99 6.41 -9.31
CA ASP A 48 8.43 6.32 -9.03
C ASP A 48 8.76 7.38 -7.98
N VAL A 49 8.47 7.04 -6.72
CA VAL A 49 8.57 8.00 -5.62
C VAL A 49 9.32 7.38 -4.45
N THR A 50 9.77 8.24 -3.54
CA THR A 50 10.36 7.79 -2.28
C THR A 50 9.27 7.40 -1.30
N MET A 51 9.69 6.77 -0.18
CA MET A 51 8.73 6.41 0.88
C MET A 51 8.02 7.65 1.41
N GLU A 52 8.77 8.72 1.65
CA GLU A 52 8.17 9.96 2.16
C GLU A 52 7.18 10.55 1.18
N GLU A 53 7.49 10.48 -0.10
CA GLU A 53 6.59 10.99 -1.12
C GLU A 53 5.31 10.14 -1.20
N MET A 54 5.46 8.82 -1.07
CA MET A 54 4.29 7.95 -1.05
C MET A 54 3.42 8.23 0.16
N MET A 55 4.04 8.45 1.33
CA MET A 55 3.29 8.80 2.52
C MET A 55 2.51 10.10 2.31
N ALA A 56 3.14 11.09 1.69
CA ALA A 56 2.47 12.36 1.42
C ALA A 56 1.27 12.18 0.50
N ILE A 57 1.36 11.27 -0.46
CA ILE A 57 0.24 10.97 -1.34
C ILE A 57 -0.90 10.30 -0.56
N CYS A 58 -0.56 9.41 0.35
CA CYS A 58 -1.55 8.59 1.05
C CYS A 58 -2.22 9.29 2.22
N ILE A 59 -1.54 10.27 2.83
CA ILE A 59 -2.08 10.94 4.02
C ILE A 59 -3.45 11.55 3.77
N PRO A 60 -3.68 12.32 2.69
CA PRO A 60 -5.00 12.89 2.46
C PRO A 60 -6.10 11.83 2.34
N HIS A 61 -5.78 10.70 1.73
CA HIS A 61 -6.75 9.63 1.57
C HIS A 61 -7.10 9.01 2.91
N MET A 62 -6.09 8.80 3.76
CA MET A 62 -6.34 8.22 5.08
C MET A 62 -7.17 9.17 5.94
N VAL A 63 -6.88 10.46 5.90
CA VAL A 63 -7.64 11.46 6.66
C VAL A 63 -9.07 11.49 6.18
N GLU A 64 -9.28 11.43 4.88
CA GLU A 64 -10.62 11.49 4.30
C GLU A 64 -11.47 10.29 4.72
N GLN A 65 -10.86 9.12 4.82
CA GLN A 65 -11.60 7.90 5.12
C GLN A 65 -11.75 7.65 6.62
N ASN A 66 -11.11 8.45 7.44
CA ASN A 66 -11.15 8.28 8.90
C ASN A 66 -11.55 9.59 9.55
N PRO A 67 -12.86 9.86 9.66
CA PRO A 67 -13.33 11.11 10.25
C PRO A 67 -12.73 11.33 11.63
N GLY A 68 -12.25 12.53 11.87
CA GLY A 68 -11.62 12.85 13.13
C GLY A 68 -10.12 12.64 13.16
N MET A 69 -9.55 12.00 12.14
CA MET A 69 -8.09 11.80 12.08
C MET A 69 -7.44 13.07 11.54
N THR A 70 -6.35 13.49 12.21
CA THR A 70 -5.59 14.63 11.73
C THR A 70 -4.47 14.18 10.80
N VAL A 71 -3.90 15.15 10.06
CA VAL A 71 -2.76 14.86 9.19
C VAL A 71 -1.59 14.32 10.01
N ASP A 72 -1.36 14.91 11.19
CA ASP A 72 -0.26 14.45 12.05
C ASP A 72 -0.47 13.02 12.54
N ALA A 73 -1.70 12.68 12.90
CA ALA A 73 -1.99 11.31 13.34
C ALA A 73 -1.78 10.32 12.20
N ALA A 74 -2.22 10.68 10.99
CA ALA A 74 -2.03 9.81 9.83
C ALA A 74 -0.55 9.62 9.54
N ARG A 75 0.23 10.71 9.61
CA ARG A 75 1.66 10.63 9.36
C ARG A 75 2.36 9.72 10.37
N GLN A 76 2.03 9.88 11.65
CA GLN A 76 2.64 9.06 12.68
C GLN A 76 2.29 7.59 12.51
N MET A 77 1.05 7.30 12.16
CA MET A 77 0.64 5.93 11.90
C MET A 77 1.43 5.35 10.73
N MET A 78 1.55 6.09 9.65
CA MET A 78 2.29 5.60 8.49
C MET A 78 3.76 5.40 8.79
N GLN A 79 4.36 6.29 9.60
CA GLN A 79 5.76 6.14 9.97
C GLN A 79 6.00 4.88 10.79
N SER A 80 4.97 4.36 11.44
CA SER A 80 5.11 3.16 12.24
C SER A 80 5.08 1.89 11.40
N TYR A 81 4.44 1.90 10.22
CA TYR A 81 4.35 0.66 9.44
C TYR A 81 5.00 0.74 8.05
N PHE A 82 5.12 1.92 7.45
CA PHE A 82 5.69 2.03 6.10
C PHE A 82 7.09 1.40 5.99
N PRO A 83 8.00 1.63 6.95
CA PRO A 83 9.34 1.03 6.82
C PRO A 83 9.34 -0.49 6.81
N HIS A 84 8.24 -1.10 7.24
CA HIS A 84 8.11 -2.56 7.26
C HIS A 84 7.44 -3.11 6.00
N LEU A 85 6.93 -2.24 5.14
CA LEU A 85 6.33 -2.68 3.89
C LEU A 85 7.43 -3.15 2.93
N LYS A 86 7.08 -4.14 2.13
CA LYS A 86 8.05 -4.81 1.26
C LYS A 86 8.78 -3.85 0.33
N ARG A 87 8.05 -2.90 -0.25
CA ARG A 87 8.64 -1.96 -1.19
C ARG A 87 9.72 -1.08 -0.55
N TRP A 88 9.52 -0.74 0.73
CA TRP A 88 10.41 0.19 1.41
C TRP A 88 11.42 -0.50 2.32
N ASN A 89 11.34 -1.81 2.43
CA ASN A 89 12.27 -2.61 3.24
C ASN A 89 12.91 -3.69 2.36
N PRO A 90 14.08 -3.40 1.76
CA PRO A 90 14.71 -4.35 0.83
C PRO A 90 15.01 -5.70 1.46
N GLN A 91 15.24 -5.73 2.77
CA GLN A 91 15.57 -6.99 3.44
C GLN A 91 14.36 -7.92 3.51
N LYS A 92 13.16 -7.36 3.46
CA LYS A 92 11.95 -8.15 3.53
C LYS A 92 11.66 -8.87 2.21
N ASP A 93 12.29 -8.44 1.14
CA ASP A 93 12.11 -9.02 -0.18
C ASP A 93 12.81 -10.35 -0.34
N ARG A 94 13.60 -10.76 0.62
CA ARG A 94 14.41 -11.97 0.51
C ARG A 94 13.74 -13.18 1.10
#